data_0871cce42fa4d993aeb63d3e991c6041
#
_entry.id   0871cce42fa4d993aeb63d3e991c6041
#
_cell.length_a   1.000
_cell.length_b   1.000
_cell.length_c   1.000
_cell.angle_alpha   90.00
_cell.angle_beta   90.00
_cell.angle_gamma   90.00
#
_symmetry.space_group_name_H-M   'P 1'
#
loop_
_entity.id
_entity.type
_entity.pdbx_description
1 polymer ?
#
loop_
_entity_poly.entity_id
_entity_poly.type
_entity_poly.pdbx_seq_one_letter_code
_entity_poly.pdbx_strand_id
1 'polypeptide(L)'
;MTSRILILIAAALLAGCAGIERETRPTVWLALEPALPEGTLRAGGPTVVVGRFAAAPPFDTDRVATRERGGQWAFAVYHRWAATPGEMVAARLREALGRLDLFGAVFTPPAPLDADYRLSGAVRGLWWDRESRSAVIEIEVALIAAPARLHGFWVRRAAVPVRGDTVEAFLAAASDAVAQVIAGLGGDIAGALADPSATPGREP
;
A
#
# COMPACT_ATOMS: atom_id res chain seq x y z
N MET A 1 -39.03 -25.16 -52.60
CA MET A 1 -38.12 -23.97 -52.39
C MET A 1 -37.98 -23.58 -50.91
N THR A 2 -39.01 -23.69 -50.11
CA THR A 2 -39.02 -23.31 -48.67
C THR A 2 -38.04 -24.10 -47.78
N SER A 3 -37.88 -25.41 -48.04
CA SER A 3 -37.00 -26.27 -47.21
C SER A 3 -35.49 -25.92 -47.34
N ARG A 4 -35.03 -25.48 -48.51
CA ARG A 4 -33.64 -25.08 -48.74
C ARG A 4 -33.31 -23.74 -48.12
N ILE A 5 -34.28 -22.84 -48.02
CA ILE A 5 -34.12 -21.53 -47.35
C ILE A 5 -34.03 -21.73 -45.84
N LEU A 6 -34.81 -22.65 -45.26
CA LEU A 6 -34.74 -22.96 -43.81
C LEU A 6 -33.37 -23.53 -43.39
N ILE A 7 -32.81 -24.41 -44.24
CA ILE A 7 -31.47 -25.01 -43.98
C ILE A 7 -30.36 -23.94 -44.02
N LEU A 8 -30.43 -22.99 -44.96
CA LEU A 8 -29.47 -21.90 -45.07
C LEU A 8 -29.54 -20.94 -43.87
N ILE A 9 -30.74 -20.64 -43.39
CA ILE A 9 -30.94 -19.80 -42.20
C ILE A 9 -30.42 -20.51 -40.95
N ALA A 10 -30.66 -21.82 -40.78
CA ALA A 10 -30.14 -22.61 -39.66
C ALA A 10 -28.60 -22.70 -39.69
N ALA A 11 -28.00 -22.86 -40.89
CA ALA A 11 -26.53 -22.85 -41.01
C ALA A 11 -25.90 -21.49 -40.72
N ALA A 12 -26.55 -20.39 -41.07
CA ALA A 12 -26.09 -19.03 -40.77
C ALA A 12 -26.18 -18.72 -39.26
N LEU A 13 -27.18 -19.23 -38.56
CA LEU A 13 -27.34 -19.09 -37.12
C LEU A 13 -26.31 -19.91 -36.32
N LEU A 14 -25.89 -21.06 -36.84
CA LEU A 14 -24.83 -21.88 -36.21
C LEU A 14 -23.42 -21.32 -36.46
N ALA A 15 -23.18 -20.59 -37.53
CA ALA A 15 -21.90 -19.95 -37.82
C ALA A 15 -21.65 -18.68 -36.94
N GLY A 16 -22.70 -18.10 -36.38
CA GLY A 16 -22.59 -16.90 -35.53
C GLY A 16 -22.01 -17.13 -34.15
N CYS A 17 -21.86 -18.37 -33.69
CA CYS A 17 -21.27 -18.70 -32.40
C CYS A 17 -19.76 -19.04 -32.45
N ALA A 18 -19.13 -19.04 -33.61
CA ALA A 18 -17.71 -19.34 -33.75
C ALA A 18 -16.89 -18.06 -33.56
N GLY A 19 -16.32 -17.93 -32.39
CA GLY A 19 -15.09 -17.17 -32.20
C GLY A 19 -15.23 -15.70 -31.88
N ILE A 20 -15.80 -15.35 -30.72
CA ILE A 20 -15.26 -14.22 -29.98
C ILE A 20 -14.20 -14.82 -29.03
N GLU A 21 -13.01 -15.09 -29.55
CA GLU A 21 -11.83 -15.28 -28.74
C GLU A 21 -11.60 -13.96 -28.00
N ARG A 22 -12.09 -13.90 -26.78
CA ARG A 22 -11.76 -12.81 -25.88
C ARG A 22 -10.29 -13.01 -25.52
N GLU A 23 -9.43 -12.18 -26.10
CA GLU A 23 -8.02 -12.11 -25.72
C GLU A 23 -7.97 -11.86 -24.21
N THR A 24 -7.77 -12.92 -23.44
CA THR A 24 -7.71 -12.84 -21.97
C THR A 24 -6.35 -12.28 -21.62
N ARG A 25 -6.27 -10.98 -21.38
CA ARG A 25 -5.02 -10.36 -20.91
C ARG A 25 -4.69 -10.94 -19.55
N PRO A 26 -3.46 -11.41 -19.34
CA PRO A 26 -3.06 -11.95 -18.04
C PRO A 26 -3.11 -10.85 -16.98
N THR A 27 -3.46 -11.22 -15.75
CA THR A 27 -3.35 -10.34 -14.60
C THR A 27 -1.88 -10.18 -14.22
N VAL A 28 -1.43 -8.94 -14.09
CA VAL A 28 -0.08 -8.58 -13.65
C VAL A 28 -0.14 -8.20 -12.18
N TRP A 29 0.69 -8.87 -11.36
CA TRP A 29 0.79 -8.60 -9.94
C TRP A 29 1.94 -7.64 -9.66
N LEU A 30 1.67 -6.62 -8.87
CA LEU A 30 2.58 -5.52 -8.54
C LEU A 30 2.95 -5.56 -7.06
N ALA A 31 4.23 -5.39 -6.75
CA ALA A 31 4.72 -5.27 -5.38
C ALA A 31 5.44 -3.92 -5.19
N LEU A 32 5.27 -3.30 -4.03
CA LEU A 32 6.01 -2.10 -3.67
C LEU A 32 7.44 -2.48 -3.28
N GLU A 33 8.42 -1.80 -3.88
CA GLU A 33 9.85 -1.99 -3.63
C GLU A 33 10.51 -0.66 -3.28
N PRO A 34 10.17 -0.05 -2.12
CA PRO A 34 10.78 1.19 -1.69
C PRO A 34 12.26 1.00 -1.38
N ALA A 35 13.08 2.00 -1.67
CA ALA A 35 14.43 2.08 -1.13
C ALA A 35 14.34 2.15 0.40
N LEU A 36 14.98 1.22 1.10
CA LEU A 36 14.97 1.14 2.54
C LEU A 36 16.28 1.70 3.11
N PRO A 37 16.29 2.23 4.35
CA PRO A 37 17.51 2.68 5.00
C PRO A 37 18.51 1.55 5.14
N GLU A 38 19.79 1.89 5.15
CA GLU A 38 20.86 0.96 5.49
C GLU A 38 21.15 1.05 6.99
N GLY A 39 21.32 -0.08 7.65
CA GLY A 39 21.62 -0.15 9.07
C GLY A 39 21.18 -1.46 9.70
N THR A 40 21.17 -1.49 11.03
CA THR A 40 20.91 -2.68 11.85
C THR A 40 20.00 -2.35 13.03
N LEU A 41 19.57 -3.37 13.76
CA LEU A 41 18.88 -3.21 15.03
C LEU A 41 19.82 -2.61 16.09
N ARG A 42 19.24 -1.81 17.01
CA ARG A 42 19.94 -1.23 18.16
C ARG A 42 20.18 -2.30 19.21
N ALA A 43 21.43 -2.57 19.53
CA ALA A 43 21.76 -3.51 20.62
C ALA A 43 21.20 -3.00 21.96
N GLY A 44 20.40 -3.85 22.64
CA GLY A 44 19.74 -3.47 23.91
C GLY A 44 18.64 -2.41 23.78
N GLY A 45 18.22 -2.06 22.58
CA GLY A 45 17.09 -1.16 22.35
C GLY A 45 15.74 -1.78 22.71
N PRO A 46 14.68 -0.97 22.79
CA PRO A 46 13.32 -1.45 23.07
C PRO A 46 12.81 -2.36 21.96
N THR A 47 11.80 -3.13 22.27
CA THR A 47 11.14 -4.05 21.34
C THR A 47 9.88 -3.44 20.76
N VAL A 48 9.57 -3.74 19.48
CA VAL A 48 8.33 -3.29 18.85
C VAL A 48 7.63 -4.41 18.10
N VAL A 49 6.32 -4.45 18.22
CA VAL A 49 5.44 -5.29 17.38
C VAL A 49 4.79 -4.43 16.33
N VAL A 50 5.08 -4.68 15.06
CA VAL A 50 4.39 -4.06 13.93
C VAL A 50 3.13 -4.87 13.63
N GLY A 51 1.97 -4.30 13.95
CA GLY A 51 0.67 -4.89 13.70
C GLY A 51 0.29 -4.90 12.23
N ARG A 52 -0.88 -5.44 11.94
CA ARG A 52 -1.47 -5.31 10.60
C ARG A 52 -1.92 -3.88 10.38
N PHE A 53 -1.69 -3.36 9.17
CA PHE A 53 -2.27 -2.10 8.76
C PHE A 53 -3.53 -2.40 7.95
N ALA A 54 -4.63 -1.75 8.31
CA ALA A 54 -5.82 -1.74 7.49
C ALA A 54 -5.59 -0.87 6.25
N ALA A 55 -6.42 -1.06 5.23
CA ALA A 55 -6.58 -0.07 4.17
C ALA A 55 -7.99 0.50 4.26
N ALA A 56 -8.13 1.82 4.12
CA ALA A 56 -9.44 2.46 4.13
C ALA A 56 -10.17 2.22 2.80
N PRO A 57 -11.49 2.04 2.77
CA PRO A 57 -12.24 2.06 1.52
C PRO A 57 -12.03 3.37 0.75
N PRO A 58 -11.92 3.32 -0.56
CA PRO A 58 -12.05 2.16 -1.46
C PRO A 58 -10.72 1.43 -1.74
N PHE A 59 -9.69 1.61 -0.91
CA PHE A 59 -8.34 1.08 -1.11
C PHE A 59 -8.08 -0.26 -0.38
N ASP A 60 -9.10 -0.81 0.29
CA ASP A 60 -9.08 -2.11 0.97
C ASP A 60 -9.18 -3.31 0.00
N THR A 61 -8.60 -3.16 -1.17
CA THR A 61 -8.61 -4.10 -2.27
C THR A 61 -7.21 -4.28 -2.85
N ASP A 62 -7.01 -5.35 -3.59
CA ASP A 62 -5.80 -5.61 -4.38
C ASP A 62 -5.76 -4.85 -5.71
N ARG A 63 -6.78 -4.05 -6.05
CA ARG A 63 -6.82 -3.33 -7.32
C ARG A 63 -6.05 -2.01 -7.25
N VAL A 64 -5.31 -1.71 -8.30
CA VAL A 64 -4.64 -0.42 -8.42
C VAL A 64 -5.69 0.67 -8.65
N ALA A 65 -5.75 1.62 -7.72
CA ALA A 65 -6.66 2.75 -7.80
C ALA A 65 -6.06 3.89 -8.61
N THR A 66 -6.87 4.54 -9.41
CA THR A 66 -6.53 5.73 -10.18
C THR A 66 -7.57 6.81 -9.90
N ARG A 67 -7.12 8.01 -9.65
CA ARG A 67 -7.96 9.21 -9.59
C ARG A 67 -7.89 9.91 -10.93
N GLU A 68 -8.98 9.86 -11.68
CA GLU A 68 -9.10 10.50 -12.97
C GLU A 68 -9.32 12.01 -12.85
N ARG A 69 -9.12 12.75 -13.95
CA ARG A 69 -9.45 14.16 -14.02
C ARG A 69 -10.91 14.39 -13.63
N GLY A 70 -11.18 15.42 -12.82
CA GLY A 70 -12.51 15.63 -12.26
C GLY A 70 -12.83 14.82 -11.01
N GLY A 71 -11.84 14.12 -10.42
CA GLY A 71 -11.93 13.45 -9.12
C GLY A 71 -12.60 12.08 -9.10
N GLN A 72 -12.89 11.50 -10.26
CA GLN A 72 -13.50 10.17 -10.36
C GLN A 72 -12.49 9.07 -10.04
N TRP A 73 -12.94 8.02 -9.34
CA TRP A 73 -12.13 6.86 -9.05
C TRP A 73 -12.33 5.76 -10.10
N ALA A 74 -11.22 5.23 -10.59
CA ALA A 74 -11.18 4.04 -11.45
C ALA A 74 -10.23 3.00 -10.84
N PHE A 75 -10.47 1.74 -11.16
CA PHE A 75 -9.69 0.62 -10.66
C PHE A 75 -9.21 -0.22 -11.83
N ALA A 76 -7.90 -0.51 -11.86
CA ALA A 76 -7.31 -1.31 -12.92
C ALA A 76 -7.92 -2.71 -12.97
N VAL A 77 -8.13 -3.22 -14.19
CA VAL A 77 -8.72 -4.55 -14.41
C VAL A 77 -7.65 -5.63 -14.38
N TYR A 78 -6.50 -5.35 -15.02
CA TYR A 78 -5.43 -6.33 -15.25
C TYR A 78 -4.21 -6.14 -14.37
N HIS A 79 -4.15 -5.05 -13.59
CA HIS A 79 -3.05 -4.78 -12.67
C HIS A 79 -3.55 -4.82 -11.24
N ARG A 80 -2.94 -5.66 -10.43
CA ARG A 80 -3.32 -5.88 -9.04
C ARG A 80 -2.10 -5.79 -8.14
N TRP A 81 -2.31 -5.34 -6.94
CA TRP A 81 -1.31 -5.44 -5.89
C TRP A 81 -1.12 -6.89 -5.46
N ALA A 82 0.11 -7.29 -5.16
CA ALA A 82 0.43 -8.64 -4.65
C ALA A 82 -0.20 -8.95 -3.28
N ALA A 83 -0.53 -7.90 -2.52
CA ALA A 83 -1.31 -7.93 -1.29
C ALA A 83 -2.06 -6.60 -1.15
N THR A 84 -2.91 -6.43 -0.16
CA THR A 84 -3.55 -5.14 0.08
C THR A 84 -2.52 -4.04 0.36
N PRO A 85 -2.77 -2.76 0.02
CA PRO A 85 -1.85 -1.66 0.31
C PRO A 85 -1.42 -1.62 1.77
N GLY A 86 -2.34 -1.88 2.72
CA GLY A 86 -2.02 -1.93 4.14
C GLY A 86 -0.99 -3.00 4.49
N GLU A 87 -1.14 -4.21 3.96
CA GLU A 87 -0.22 -5.32 4.19
C GLU A 87 1.16 -5.05 3.58
N MET A 88 1.22 -4.51 2.36
CA MET A 88 2.49 -4.18 1.71
C MET A 88 3.25 -3.10 2.47
N VAL A 89 2.57 -2.02 2.87
CA VAL A 89 3.20 -0.92 3.63
C VAL A 89 3.67 -1.41 5.00
N ALA A 90 2.87 -2.18 5.73
CA ALA A 90 3.27 -2.74 7.02
C ALA A 90 4.51 -3.64 6.90
N ALA A 91 4.59 -4.45 5.84
CA ALA A 91 5.75 -5.31 5.59
C ALA A 91 7.02 -4.49 5.34
N ARG A 92 6.95 -3.44 4.52
CA ARG A 92 8.09 -2.56 4.22
C ARG A 92 8.50 -1.70 5.42
N LEU A 93 7.52 -1.19 6.16
CA LEU A 93 7.80 -0.44 7.40
C LEU A 93 8.50 -1.32 8.45
N ARG A 94 8.05 -2.57 8.64
CA ARG A 94 8.73 -3.52 9.53
C ARG A 94 10.18 -3.75 9.12
N GLU A 95 10.43 -3.95 7.82
CA GLU A 95 11.77 -4.16 7.29
C GLU A 95 12.64 -2.92 7.52
N ALA A 96 12.11 -1.73 7.29
CA ALA A 96 12.80 -0.46 7.54
C ALA A 96 13.14 -0.26 9.02
N LEU A 97 12.20 -0.53 9.94
CA LEU A 97 12.42 -0.41 11.38
C LEU A 97 13.52 -1.36 11.88
N GLY A 98 13.70 -2.52 11.24
CA GLY A 98 14.81 -3.43 11.50
C GLY A 98 16.19 -2.87 11.11
N ARG A 99 16.24 -1.74 10.39
CA ARG A 99 17.46 -1.12 9.86
C ARG A 99 17.73 0.30 10.39
N LEU A 100 16.82 0.84 11.22
CA LEU A 100 16.88 2.26 11.65
C LEU A 100 17.63 2.48 12.97
N ASP A 101 18.23 1.46 13.57
CA ASP A 101 18.91 1.58 14.90
C ASP A 101 18.00 2.17 16.00
N LEU A 102 16.69 1.93 15.92
CA LEU A 102 15.70 2.43 16.88
C LEU A 102 15.29 1.37 17.90
N PHE A 103 15.18 0.13 17.45
CA PHE A 103 14.66 -1.00 18.21
C PHE A 103 15.66 -2.13 18.31
N GLY A 104 15.64 -2.84 19.45
CA GLY A 104 16.44 -4.05 19.67
C GLY A 104 15.86 -5.27 18.99
N ALA A 105 14.53 -5.29 18.81
CA ALA A 105 13.83 -6.32 18.03
C ALA A 105 12.53 -5.78 17.42
N VAL A 106 12.21 -6.26 16.23
CA VAL A 106 10.99 -5.93 15.49
C VAL A 106 10.22 -7.20 15.18
N PHE A 107 9.02 -7.33 15.72
CA PHE A 107 8.18 -8.51 15.60
C PHE A 107 6.96 -8.28 14.72
N THR A 108 6.35 -9.38 14.27
CA THR A 108 4.99 -9.45 13.71
C THR A 108 4.11 -10.32 14.58
N PRO A 109 2.78 -10.11 14.59
CA PRO A 109 1.87 -11.05 15.22
C PRO A 109 1.91 -12.46 14.55
N PRO A 110 1.86 -13.56 15.37
CA PRO A 110 1.83 -13.58 16.82
C PRO A 110 3.20 -13.18 17.41
N ALA A 111 3.19 -12.34 18.43
CA ALA A 111 4.38 -11.73 19.00
C ALA A 111 4.39 -11.85 20.52
N PRO A 112 5.53 -11.65 21.20
CA PRO A 112 5.60 -11.59 22.65
C PRO A 112 4.58 -10.61 23.22
N LEU A 113 3.96 -10.98 24.35
CA LEU A 113 2.94 -10.15 24.99
C LEU A 113 3.54 -8.93 25.71
N ASP A 114 4.81 -8.99 26.04
CA ASP A 114 5.61 -8.04 26.81
C ASP A 114 6.49 -7.11 25.96
N ALA A 115 6.19 -6.97 24.68
CA ALA A 115 6.89 -6.00 23.85
C ALA A 115 6.66 -4.57 24.35
N ASP A 116 7.73 -3.77 24.39
CA ASP A 116 7.72 -2.39 24.90
C ASP A 116 6.78 -1.48 24.11
N TYR A 117 6.72 -1.69 22.81
CA TYR A 117 5.90 -0.90 21.89
C TYR A 117 5.09 -1.76 20.92
N ARG A 118 3.96 -1.22 20.52
CA ARG A 118 3.15 -1.70 19.41
C ARG A 118 2.95 -0.60 18.39
N LEU A 119 3.27 -0.86 17.14
CA LEU A 119 2.99 0.02 16.01
C LEU A 119 1.76 -0.51 15.28
N SER A 120 0.74 0.32 15.13
CA SER A 120 -0.47 0.04 14.37
C SER A 120 -0.75 1.19 13.41
N GLY A 121 -1.50 0.94 12.35
CA GLY A 121 -1.81 2.00 11.40
C GLY A 121 -2.83 1.60 10.36
N ALA A 122 -3.10 2.54 9.46
CA ALA A 122 -3.92 2.32 8.29
C ALA A 122 -3.37 3.06 7.08
N VAL A 123 -3.45 2.46 5.92
CA VAL A 123 -3.26 3.13 4.63
C VAL A 123 -4.60 3.78 4.28
N ARG A 124 -4.64 5.10 4.34
CA ARG A 124 -5.83 5.89 3.99
C ARG A 124 -6.03 5.98 2.48
N GLY A 125 -4.95 5.82 1.71
CA GLY A 125 -5.00 5.73 0.27
C GLY A 125 -3.65 5.46 -0.36
N LEU A 126 -3.69 4.76 -1.50
CA LEU A 126 -2.57 4.56 -2.42
C LEU A 126 -3.14 4.58 -3.84
N TRP A 127 -2.84 5.63 -4.61
CA TRP A 127 -3.43 5.82 -5.93
C TRP A 127 -2.53 6.56 -6.90
N TRP A 128 -2.84 6.39 -8.19
CA TRP A 128 -2.31 7.23 -9.25
C TRP A 128 -3.23 8.42 -9.48
N ASP A 129 -2.77 9.60 -9.20
CA ASP A 129 -3.48 10.84 -9.50
C ASP A 129 -3.15 11.29 -10.93
N ARG A 130 -4.12 11.19 -11.84
CA ARG A 130 -3.95 11.52 -13.25
C ARG A 130 -3.92 13.02 -13.52
N GLU A 131 -4.51 13.82 -12.63
CA GLU A 131 -4.53 15.26 -12.75
C GLU A 131 -3.17 15.85 -12.40
N SER A 132 -2.63 15.51 -11.24
CA SER A 132 -1.31 15.93 -10.80
C SER A 132 -0.18 15.07 -11.37
N ARG A 133 -0.50 13.96 -12.08
CA ARG A 133 0.45 12.98 -12.60
C ARG A 133 1.39 12.43 -11.53
N SER A 134 0.86 12.14 -10.37
CA SER A 134 1.64 11.70 -9.21
C SER A 134 1.12 10.37 -8.65
N ALA A 135 2.03 9.56 -8.11
CA ALA A 135 1.68 8.49 -7.20
C ALA A 135 1.54 9.08 -5.80
N VAL A 136 0.41 8.86 -5.17
CA VAL A 136 0.07 9.44 -3.86
C VAL A 136 -0.15 8.32 -2.86
N ILE A 137 0.44 8.46 -1.67
CA ILE A 137 0.17 7.62 -0.51
C ILE A 137 -0.22 8.49 0.68
N GLU A 138 -1.20 8.04 1.44
CA GLU A 138 -1.59 8.61 2.73
C GLU A 138 -1.69 7.49 3.77
N ILE A 139 -1.02 7.66 4.90
CA ILE A 139 -1.06 6.70 6.01
C ILE A 139 -1.23 7.40 7.34
N GLU A 140 -1.80 6.69 8.29
CA GLU A 140 -1.81 7.04 9.69
C GLU A 140 -1.16 5.93 10.50
N VAL A 141 -0.38 6.31 11.52
CA VAL A 141 0.39 5.38 12.33
C VAL A 141 0.34 5.82 13.79
N ALA A 142 0.08 4.86 14.67
CA ALA A 142 0.09 5.03 16.11
C ALA A 142 1.19 4.16 16.73
N LEU A 143 2.05 4.76 17.55
CA LEU A 143 2.98 4.07 18.42
C LEU A 143 2.39 4.01 19.82
N ILE A 144 2.19 2.81 20.33
CA ILE A 144 1.56 2.54 21.62
C ILE A 144 2.60 1.88 22.52
N ALA A 145 2.92 2.53 23.64
CA ALA A 145 3.80 1.95 24.66
C ALA A 145 3.00 1.03 25.59
N ALA A 146 3.65 -0.04 26.09
CA ALA A 146 3.05 -0.90 27.09
C ALA A 146 2.74 -0.13 28.39
N PRO A 147 1.64 -0.44 29.13
CA PRO A 147 0.65 -1.48 28.82
C PRO A 147 -0.37 -1.09 27.73
N ALA A 148 -0.66 0.20 27.47
CA ALA A 148 -1.58 0.68 26.43
C ALA A 148 -1.58 2.22 26.32
N ARG A 149 -0.46 2.89 26.48
CA ARG A 149 -0.37 4.36 26.41
C ARG A 149 0.00 4.80 25.00
N LEU A 150 -0.81 5.68 24.42
CA LEU A 150 -0.45 6.32 23.15
C LEU A 150 0.86 7.12 23.34
N HIS A 151 1.88 6.76 22.57
CA HIS A 151 3.22 7.37 22.64
C HIS A 151 3.48 8.32 21.47
N GLY A 152 2.85 8.03 20.31
CA GLY A 152 2.91 8.89 19.14
C GLY A 152 1.78 8.57 18.16
N PHE A 153 1.32 9.59 17.42
CA PHE A 153 0.37 9.44 16.34
C PHE A 153 0.75 10.38 15.21
N TRP A 154 0.89 9.84 14.01
CA TRP A 154 1.31 10.60 12.84
C TRP A 154 0.45 10.29 11.64
N VAL A 155 0.13 11.32 10.89
CA VAL A 155 -0.44 11.23 9.55
C VAL A 155 0.63 11.67 8.58
N ARG A 156 0.91 10.84 7.58
CA ARG A 156 1.94 11.11 6.58
C ARG A 156 1.37 10.95 5.19
N ARG A 157 1.73 11.90 4.33
CA ARG A 157 1.40 11.90 2.92
C ARG A 157 2.65 12.13 2.10
N ALA A 158 2.78 11.40 0.99
CA ALA A 158 3.75 11.69 -0.05
C ALA A 158 3.09 11.65 -1.42
N ALA A 159 3.60 12.50 -2.32
CA ALA A 159 3.17 12.55 -3.70
C ALA A 159 4.43 12.65 -4.60
N VAL A 160 4.69 11.62 -5.39
CA VAL A 160 5.86 11.53 -6.25
C VAL A 160 5.43 11.58 -7.71
N PRO A 161 6.03 12.46 -8.55
CA PRO A 161 5.68 12.55 -9.96
C PRO A 161 5.90 11.24 -10.71
N VAL A 162 4.90 10.80 -11.47
CA VAL A 162 4.99 9.64 -12.35
C VAL A 162 5.62 10.07 -13.68
N ARG A 163 6.78 9.51 -14.01
CA ARG A 163 7.54 9.83 -15.22
C ARG A 163 7.11 8.95 -16.40
N GLY A 164 5.93 9.19 -16.93
CA GLY A 164 5.33 8.44 -18.04
C GLY A 164 3.87 8.09 -17.76
N ASP A 165 3.29 7.29 -18.64
CA ASP A 165 1.88 6.88 -18.57
C ASP A 165 1.73 5.36 -18.44
N THR A 166 2.81 4.66 -18.04
CA THR A 166 2.80 3.21 -17.84
C THR A 166 2.61 2.84 -16.37
N VAL A 167 2.15 1.63 -16.12
CA VAL A 167 1.97 1.11 -14.76
C VAL A 167 3.30 0.93 -14.05
N GLU A 168 4.37 0.59 -14.79
CA GLU A 168 5.73 0.47 -14.25
C GLU A 168 6.25 1.82 -13.75
N ALA A 169 5.99 2.90 -14.50
CA ALA A 169 6.35 4.26 -14.07
C ALA A 169 5.55 4.67 -12.82
N PHE A 170 4.27 4.30 -12.74
CA PHE A 170 3.48 4.49 -11.53
C PHE A 170 4.03 3.67 -10.36
N LEU A 171 4.37 2.40 -10.57
CA LEU A 171 4.89 1.52 -9.53
C LEU A 171 6.21 2.05 -8.94
N ALA A 172 7.12 2.54 -9.80
CA ALA A 172 8.35 3.17 -9.35
C ALA A 172 8.06 4.40 -8.47
N ALA A 173 7.21 5.31 -8.94
CA ALA A 173 6.82 6.49 -8.17
C ALA A 173 6.06 6.15 -6.88
N ALA A 174 5.23 5.11 -6.87
CA ALA A 174 4.54 4.63 -5.67
C ALA A 174 5.53 4.06 -4.64
N SER A 175 6.54 3.32 -5.10
CA SER A 175 7.61 2.81 -4.24
C SER A 175 8.43 3.95 -3.64
N ASP A 176 8.77 4.98 -4.43
CA ASP A 176 9.45 6.17 -3.94
C ASP A 176 8.59 6.95 -2.92
N ALA A 177 7.29 7.05 -3.15
CA ALA A 177 6.37 7.70 -2.22
C ALA A 177 6.31 6.95 -0.87
N VAL A 178 6.27 5.62 -0.91
CA VAL A 178 6.35 4.77 0.29
C VAL A 178 7.68 4.95 1.01
N ALA A 179 8.82 5.03 0.28
CA ALA A 179 10.13 5.28 0.87
C ALA A 179 10.17 6.62 1.62
N GLN A 180 9.62 7.69 1.04
CA GLN A 180 9.54 9.01 1.70
C GLN A 180 8.72 8.97 2.99
N VAL A 181 7.57 8.29 2.96
CA VAL A 181 6.73 8.15 4.15
C VAL A 181 7.44 7.34 5.24
N ILE A 182 8.10 6.25 4.89
CA ILE A 182 8.86 5.42 5.82
C ILE A 182 10.01 6.21 6.45
N ALA A 183 10.75 6.98 5.66
CA ALA A 183 11.84 7.83 6.16
C ALA A 183 11.33 8.89 7.14
N GLY A 184 10.22 9.56 6.81
CA GLY A 184 9.57 10.52 7.70
C GLY A 184 9.13 9.91 9.02
N LEU A 185 8.46 8.75 8.96
CA LEU A 185 8.05 8.00 10.16
C LEU A 185 9.24 7.55 11.01
N GLY A 186 10.34 7.16 10.38
CA GLY A 186 11.57 6.82 11.09
C GLY A 186 12.06 7.98 11.98
N GLY A 187 12.08 9.19 11.42
CA GLY A 187 12.42 10.41 12.16
C GLY A 187 11.44 10.73 13.30
N ASP A 188 10.13 10.59 13.04
CA ASP A 188 9.09 10.83 14.04
C ASP A 188 9.19 9.86 15.22
N ILE A 189 9.37 8.57 14.93
CA ILE A 189 9.51 7.52 15.93
C ILE A 189 10.80 7.76 16.73
N ALA A 190 11.91 8.11 16.09
CA ALA A 190 13.17 8.44 16.75
C ALA A 190 12.98 9.60 17.73
N GLY A 191 12.30 10.67 17.29
CA GLY A 191 11.96 11.80 18.14
C GLY A 191 11.12 11.42 19.35
N ALA A 192 10.07 10.61 19.14
CA ALA A 192 9.21 10.14 20.22
C ALA A 192 9.93 9.24 21.22
N LEU A 193 10.85 8.39 20.77
CA LEU A 193 11.65 7.52 21.65
C LEU A 193 12.69 8.32 22.44
N ALA A 194 13.17 9.45 21.94
CA ALA A 194 14.12 10.32 22.62
C ALA A 194 13.44 11.18 23.71
N ASP A 195 12.16 11.52 23.56
CA ASP A 195 11.39 12.30 24.53
C ASP A 195 10.13 11.52 24.99
N PRO A 196 10.27 10.65 26.00
CA PRO A 196 9.15 9.85 26.53
C PRO A 196 8.04 10.68 27.19
N SER A 197 8.24 12.00 27.39
CA SER A 197 7.25 12.92 27.94
C SER A 197 6.44 13.65 26.86
N ALA A 198 6.83 13.55 25.60
CA ALA A 198 6.11 14.17 24.49
C ALA A 198 4.71 13.56 24.35
N THR A 199 3.70 14.27 24.82
CA THR A 199 2.30 13.99 24.48
C THR A 199 2.11 14.34 23.00
N PRO A 200 1.52 13.47 22.18
CA PRO A 200 1.31 13.79 20.78
C PRO A 200 0.48 15.08 20.67
N GLY A 201 1.09 16.10 20.07
CA GLY A 201 0.44 17.39 19.85
C GLY A 201 -0.80 17.20 18.97
N ARG A 202 -1.93 17.63 19.48
CA ARG A 202 -3.09 17.95 18.65
C ARG A 202 -2.72 19.20 17.86
N GLU A 203 -2.28 19.05 16.63
CA GLU A 203 -2.35 20.18 15.70
C GLU A 203 -3.81 20.43 15.35
N PRO A 204 -4.25 21.69 15.32
CA PRO A 204 -5.61 22.10 15.09
C PRO A 204 -6.12 21.81 13.67
#